data_82e800e7d80cf7ae42d233ec7ac5ed18
#
_entry.id   82e800e7d80cf7ae42d233ec7ac5ed18
#
_cell.length_a   1.000
_cell.length_b   1.000
_cell.length_c   1.000
_cell.angle_alpha   90.00
_cell.angle_beta   90.00
_cell.angle_gamma   90.00
#
_symmetry.space_group_name_H-M   'P 1'
#
loop_
_entity.id
_entity.type
_entity.pdbx_description
1 polymer ?
#
loop_
_entity_poly.entity_id
_entity_poly.type
_entity_poly.pdbx_seq_one_letter_code
_entity_poly.pdbx_strand_id
1 'polypeptide(L)'
;MIESIEVTMNNQKYQGSSGVTLEEVAAQFQKEYKYPILLAKVNGITKELSCKVQDSSNIEFLDLTSKEGNRTHISGLTYILLYAVKRLYGKDANIYVQHSLDKGIYVETSFKLTPSTIENIKAEMDRIVENDLPMIRTTIDRLEAINYFKTVGNEVKAEVLRYNTNTYVTLYRLGNYYNYFYNLMPTSTSKISAFDLTYIKDNAFVMRFPTIYQPNKIKEYEEHPGMFSAFQEFRDWGKIMKITTSVDLNKIVSSGKINDLIRIDETLQSNRLLNLAKTIHQNKKIKIVLMAGPSSSGKTTTSRKLCMYLQSFGLTPKVLSMDDYFHERKDTPKDANGNYDFECLEAVDLKLFNSQLADLLKGEKVQVPTFNFGLGKKEYRHELQLAKDDIIVIEGIHALNPKILTNIPRENKFKIYICPLTEINMDDHNRVSTTDNRLLRRIIRDNRTRNYSVEKTLAAWSKVRTGEEKYIFPYQDEADFTMNSALIYEIGALKTYVEPLLYSVPYDSPYYEESKRLLNFLRIFLPIPADEIPKDSVLREFIGNGCFHD
;
A
#
# COMPACT_ATOMS: atom_id res chain seq x y z
N MET A 1 15.07 -26.96 -39.12
CA MET A 1 15.50 -27.74 -37.93
C MET A 1 14.82 -27.09 -36.72
N ILE A 2 14.07 -27.87 -35.94
CA ILE A 2 13.51 -27.40 -34.68
C ILE A 2 14.67 -27.32 -33.71
N GLU A 3 15.12 -26.13 -33.35
CA GLU A 3 16.19 -25.97 -32.36
C GLU A 3 15.67 -26.49 -31.01
N SER A 4 16.40 -27.43 -30.41
CA SER A 4 16.14 -27.90 -29.06
C SER A 4 16.61 -26.83 -28.05
N ILE A 5 15.75 -26.49 -27.11
CA ILE A 5 16.10 -25.60 -26.00
C ILE A 5 16.27 -26.42 -24.71
N GLU A 6 17.22 -26.02 -23.89
CA GLU A 6 17.40 -26.56 -22.56
C GLU A 6 16.89 -25.54 -21.54
N VAL A 7 15.89 -25.92 -20.75
CA VAL A 7 15.35 -25.13 -19.66
C VAL A 7 15.88 -25.72 -18.35
N THR A 8 16.56 -24.92 -17.56
CA THR A 8 17.02 -25.32 -16.22
C THR A 8 16.03 -24.77 -15.18
N MET A 9 15.50 -25.64 -14.31
CA MET A 9 14.60 -25.31 -13.25
C MET A 9 14.94 -26.12 -11.99
N ASN A 10 15.15 -25.47 -10.84
CA ASN A 10 15.51 -26.15 -9.58
C ASN A 10 16.61 -27.22 -9.75
N ASN A 11 17.63 -26.94 -10.57
CA ASN A 11 18.69 -27.90 -11.01
C ASN A 11 18.19 -29.09 -11.84
N GLN A 12 16.94 -29.14 -12.27
CA GLN A 12 16.43 -30.09 -13.23
C GLN A 12 16.46 -29.48 -14.64
N LYS A 13 16.84 -30.31 -15.62
CA LYS A 13 16.91 -29.91 -17.03
C LYS A 13 15.68 -30.42 -17.77
N TYR A 14 14.97 -29.52 -18.41
CA TYR A 14 13.91 -29.84 -19.35
C TYR A 14 14.40 -29.58 -20.78
N GLN A 15 14.21 -30.57 -21.67
CA GLN A 15 14.49 -30.41 -23.10
C GLN A 15 13.18 -30.30 -23.87
N GLY A 16 13.01 -29.22 -24.62
CA GLY A 16 11.84 -28.96 -25.43
C GLY A 16 12.19 -28.34 -26.77
N SER A 17 11.17 -28.11 -27.58
CA SER A 17 11.32 -27.43 -28.87
C SER A 17 11.31 -25.90 -28.65
N SER A 18 12.11 -25.17 -29.41
CA SER A 18 12.04 -23.69 -29.44
C SER A 18 10.62 -23.25 -29.82
N GLY A 19 10.11 -22.20 -29.11
CA GLY A 19 8.79 -21.68 -29.31
C GLY A 19 7.69 -22.33 -28.47
N VAL A 20 8.02 -23.29 -27.59
CA VAL A 20 7.09 -23.80 -26.56
C VAL A 20 6.67 -22.67 -25.62
N THR A 21 5.42 -22.67 -25.21
CA THR A 21 4.91 -21.67 -24.23
C THR A 21 5.39 -22.02 -22.82
N LEU A 22 5.54 -21.00 -21.97
CA LEU A 22 5.83 -21.22 -20.54
C LEU A 22 4.71 -22.01 -19.86
N GLU A 23 3.47 -21.98 -20.37
CA GLU A 23 2.34 -22.77 -19.85
C GLU A 23 2.51 -24.26 -20.14
N GLU A 24 2.92 -24.62 -21.36
CA GLU A 24 3.21 -26.01 -21.73
C GLU A 24 4.36 -26.58 -20.87
N VAL A 25 5.38 -25.76 -20.58
CA VAL A 25 6.44 -26.14 -19.65
C VAL A 25 5.91 -26.25 -18.22
N ALA A 26 5.13 -25.25 -17.73
CA ALA A 26 4.57 -25.23 -16.38
C ALA A 26 3.68 -26.44 -16.09
N ALA A 27 2.92 -26.92 -17.08
CA ALA A 27 2.03 -28.07 -16.94
C ALA A 27 2.78 -29.33 -16.49
N GLN A 28 4.05 -29.51 -16.90
CA GLN A 28 4.85 -30.66 -16.50
C GLN A 28 5.30 -30.58 -15.04
N PHE A 29 5.46 -29.39 -14.52
CA PHE A 29 5.93 -29.13 -13.16
C PHE A 29 4.80 -28.80 -12.18
N GLN A 30 3.53 -28.68 -12.63
CA GLN A 30 2.41 -28.32 -11.77
C GLN A 30 2.27 -29.22 -10.54
N LYS A 31 2.65 -30.49 -10.65
CA LYS A 31 2.57 -31.44 -9.52
C LYS A 31 3.53 -31.13 -8.36
N GLU A 32 4.58 -30.35 -8.62
CA GLU A 32 5.54 -29.89 -7.61
C GLU A 32 5.03 -28.67 -6.84
N TYR A 33 3.98 -28.01 -7.35
CA TYR A 33 3.38 -26.81 -6.79
C TYR A 33 2.02 -27.12 -6.17
N LYS A 34 1.82 -26.66 -4.95
CA LYS A 34 0.56 -26.84 -4.23
C LYS A 34 -0.60 -26.03 -4.85
N TYR A 35 -0.27 -24.89 -5.46
CA TYR A 35 -1.23 -23.96 -6.07
C TYR A 35 -0.97 -23.87 -7.58
N PRO A 36 -1.98 -23.42 -8.36
CA PRO A 36 -1.77 -23.18 -9.79
C PRO A 36 -0.57 -22.28 -10.06
N ILE A 37 0.29 -22.68 -10.97
CA ILE A 37 1.36 -21.83 -11.47
C ILE A 37 0.73 -20.71 -12.29
N LEU A 38 1.09 -19.46 -11.97
CA LEU A 38 0.49 -18.25 -12.55
C LEU A 38 1.44 -17.50 -13.48
N LEU A 39 2.74 -17.51 -13.17
CA LEU A 39 3.78 -16.75 -13.86
C LEU A 39 5.08 -17.57 -13.90
N ALA A 40 6.03 -17.10 -14.68
CA ALA A 40 7.40 -17.59 -14.66
C ALA A 40 8.40 -16.42 -14.63
N LYS A 41 9.52 -16.59 -13.89
CA LYS A 41 10.71 -15.76 -14.08
C LYS A 41 11.63 -16.48 -15.07
N VAL A 42 11.89 -15.83 -16.18
CA VAL A 42 12.82 -16.32 -17.22
C VAL A 42 14.08 -15.47 -17.15
N ASN A 43 15.18 -16.06 -16.73
CA ASN A 43 16.44 -15.33 -16.49
C ASN A 43 16.25 -14.09 -15.59
N GLY A 44 15.45 -14.24 -14.53
CA GLY A 44 15.14 -13.16 -13.57
C GLY A 44 13.99 -12.22 -13.97
N ILE A 45 13.51 -12.26 -15.23
CA ILE A 45 12.44 -11.40 -15.73
C ILE A 45 11.09 -12.11 -15.60
N THR A 46 10.13 -11.50 -14.91
CA THR A 46 8.78 -12.05 -14.74
C THR A 46 7.97 -11.95 -16.03
N LYS A 47 7.41 -13.08 -16.47
CA LYS A 47 6.60 -13.22 -17.70
C LYS A 47 5.31 -13.98 -17.44
N GLU A 48 4.30 -13.70 -18.26
CA GLU A 48 3.07 -14.49 -18.32
C GLU A 48 3.33 -15.86 -18.95
N LEU A 49 2.56 -16.86 -18.55
CA LEU A 49 2.72 -18.22 -19.07
C LEU A 49 2.39 -18.34 -20.56
N SER A 50 1.67 -17.40 -21.14
CA SER A 50 1.42 -17.31 -22.59
C SER A 50 2.66 -16.95 -23.41
N CYS A 51 3.75 -16.49 -22.78
CA CYS A 51 4.99 -16.16 -23.46
C CYS A 51 5.72 -17.43 -23.95
N LYS A 52 6.35 -17.32 -25.13
CA LYS A 52 7.17 -18.40 -25.72
C LYS A 52 8.59 -18.35 -25.20
N VAL A 53 9.17 -19.53 -25.00
CA VAL A 53 10.60 -19.72 -24.73
C VAL A 53 11.30 -19.96 -26.07
N GLN A 54 12.26 -19.09 -26.39
CA GLN A 54 12.99 -19.15 -27.67
C GLN A 54 14.39 -19.72 -27.52
N ASP A 55 15.03 -19.44 -26.37
CA ASP A 55 16.43 -19.82 -26.08
C ASP A 55 16.52 -20.61 -24.79
N SER A 56 17.64 -21.31 -24.60
CA SER A 56 17.94 -21.95 -23.31
C SER A 56 17.93 -20.96 -22.18
N SER A 57 17.15 -21.25 -21.14
CA SER A 57 16.83 -20.29 -20.10
C SER A 57 16.73 -20.92 -18.72
N ASN A 58 17.04 -20.14 -17.68
CA ASN A 58 16.71 -20.50 -16.31
C ASN A 58 15.28 -20.01 -16.01
N ILE A 59 14.40 -20.92 -15.59
CA ILE A 59 12.99 -20.64 -15.30
C ILE A 59 12.71 -20.96 -13.83
N GLU A 60 12.05 -20.01 -13.16
CA GLU A 60 11.45 -20.16 -11.83
C GLU A 60 9.94 -19.93 -11.98
N PHE A 61 9.12 -20.91 -11.63
CA PHE A 61 7.67 -20.74 -11.65
C PHE A 61 7.15 -20.09 -10.36
N LEU A 62 6.12 -19.28 -10.52
CA LEU A 62 5.52 -18.50 -9.45
C LEU A 62 4.02 -18.82 -9.32
N ASP A 63 3.61 -19.22 -8.14
CA ASP A 63 2.21 -19.37 -7.76
C ASP A 63 1.73 -18.22 -6.86
N LEU A 64 0.55 -18.32 -6.26
CA LEU A 64 -0.05 -17.29 -5.41
C LEU A 64 0.71 -17.03 -4.09
N THR A 65 1.69 -17.86 -3.71
CA THR A 65 2.52 -17.65 -2.53
C THR A 65 3.62 -16.61 -2.77
N SER A 66 3.95 -16.33 -4.01
CA SER A 66 4.84 -15.24 -4.40
C SER A 66 4.09 -13.90 -4.48
N LYS A 67 4.79 -12.78 -4.32
CA LYS A 67 4.18 -11.43 -4.42
C LYS A 67 3.61 -11.18 -5.83
N GLU A 68 4.36 -11.54 -6.85
CA GLU A 68 3.98 -11.39 -8.26
C GLU A 68 2.79 -12.28 -8.60
N GLY A 69 2.84 -13.55 -8.21
CA GLY A 69 1.73 -14.49 -8.41
C GLY A 69 0.46 -14.07 -7.68
N ASN A 70 0.56 -13.58 -6.45
CA ASN A 70 -0.60 -13.08 -5.70
C ASN A 70 -1.23 -11.84 -6.38
N ARG A 71 -0.42 -10.91 -6.89
CA ARG A 71 -0.91 -9.76 -7.69
C ARG A 71 -1.65 -10.23 -8.95
N THR A 72 -1.08 -11.21 -9.65
CA THR A 72 -1.69 -11.80 -10.85
C THR A 72 -3.00 -12.53 -10.52
N HIS A 73 -3.05 -13.27 -9.41
CA HIS A 73 -4.28 -13.90 -8.93
C HIS A 73 -5.39 -12.85 -8.66
N ILE A 74 -5.06 -11.77 -7.96
CA ILE A 74 -6.01 -10.68 -7.66
C ILE A 74 -6.49 -10.00 -8.94
N SER A 75 -5.61 -9.75 -9.90
CA SER A 75 -5.97 -9.14 -11.18
C SER A 75 -6.88 -10.03 -12.02
N GLY A 76 -6.58 -11.35 -12.07
CA GLY A 76 -7.43 -12.34 -12.72
C GLY A 76 -8.80 -12.44 -12.06
N LEU A 77 -8.85 -12.49 -10.73
CA LEU A 77 -10.10 -12.51 -9.97
C LEU A 77 -10.93 -11.24 -10.21
N THR A 78 -10.29 -10.08 -10.22
CA THR A 78 -10.95 -8.80 -10.56
C THR A 78 -11.55 -8.86 -11.96
N TYR A 79 -10.83 -9.43 -12.93
CA TYR A 79 -11.32 -9.55 -14.29
C TYR A 79 -12.53 -10.48 -14.40
N ILE A 80 -12.51 -11.61 -13.70
CA ILE A 80 -13.65 -12.54 -13.60
C ILE A 80 -14.86 -11.84 -12.98
N LEU A 81 -14.69 -11.07 -11.92
CA LEU A 81 -15.76 -10.29 -11.30
C LEU A 81 -16.38 -9.30 -12.28
N LEU A 82 -15.57 -8.52 -12.99
CA LEU A 82 -16.04 -7.56 -13.99
C LEU A 82 -16.83 -8.25 -15.10
N TYR A 83 -16.34 -9.38 -15.57
CA TYR A 83 -16.98 -10.15 -16.63
C TYR A 83 -18.30 -10.77 -16.14
N ALA A 84 -18.34 -11.33 -14.94
CA ALA A 84 -19.56 -11.88 -14.33
C ALA A 84 -20.67 -10.82 -14.21
N VAL A 85 -20.32 -9.64 -13.70
CA VAL A 85 -21.29 -8.54 -13.56
C VAL A 85 -21.81 -8.06 -14.93
N LYS A 86 -20.94 -7.92 -15.92
CA LYS A 86 -21.38 -7.55 -17.29
C LYS A 86 -22.30 -8.61 -17.91
N ARG A 87 -22.07 -9.89 -17.64
CA ARG A 87 -22.96 -10.97 -18.10
C ARG A 87 -24.33 -10.95 -17.44
N LEU A 88 -24.37 -10.71 -16.12
CA LEU A 88 -25.61 -10.74 -15.34
C LEU A 88 -26.46 -9.47 -15.51
N TYR A 89 -25.82 -8.30 -15.53
CA TYR A 89 -26.52 -7.01 -15.41
C TYR A 89 -26.30 -6.08 -16.61
N GLY A 90 -25.57 -6.54 -17.65
CA GLY A 90 -25.39 -5.81 -18.90
C GLY A 90 -24.27 -4.75 -18.83
N LYS A 91 -24.13 -4.02 -19.95
CA LYS A 91 -23.00 -3.09 -20.15
C LYS A 91 -23.00 -1.88 -19.21
N ASP A 92 -24.17 -1.46 -18.72
CA ASP A 92 -24.31 -0.25 -17.90
C ASP A 92 -24.05 -0.52 -16.39
N ALA A 93 -23.92 -1.80 -16.01
CA ALA A 93 -23.56 -2.18 -14.65
C ALA A 93 -22.05 -1.96 -14.43
N ASN A 94 -21.70 -0.94 -13.68
CA ASN A 94 -20.31 -0.60 -13.40
C ASN A 94 -19.88 -1.04 -12.00
N ILE A 95 -18.61 -1.43 -11.92
CA ILE A 95 -17.91 -1.77 -10.69
C ILE A 95 -16.74 -0.80 -10.53
N TYR A 96 -16.51 -0.39 -9.28
CA TYR A 96 -15.40 0.46 -8.88
C TYR A 96 -14.56 -0.29 -7.84
N VAL A 97 -13.36 -0.70 -8.23
CA VAL A 97 -12.41 -1.38 -7.35
C VAL A 97 -11.72 -0.34 -6.49
N GLN A 98 -12.01 -0.35 -5.20
CA GLN A 98 -11.56 0.68 -4.27
C GLN A 98 -10.31 0.23 -3.48
N HIS A 99 -10.25 0.48 -2.20
CA HIS A 99 -9.13 0.19 -1.31
C HIS A 99 -9.11 -1.24 -0.76
N SER A 100 -8.01 -1.64 -0.14
CA SER A 100 -7.98 -2.87 0.66
C SER A 100 -8.72 -2.67 1.97
N LEU A 101 -9.57 -3.64 2.32
CA LEU A 101 -10.27 -3.71 3.59
C LEU A 101 -10.17 -5.13 4.13
N ASP A 102 -9.68 -5.31 5.34
CA ASP A 102 -9.52 -6.60 6.04
C ASP A 102 -9.00 -7.75 5.16
N LYS A 103 -7.84 -7.56 4.53
CA LYS A 103 -7.20 -8.56 3.62
C LYS A 103 -7.99 -8.86 2.34
N GLY A 104 -9.08 -8.14 2.08
CA GLY A 104 -9.83 -8.15 0.84
C GLY A 104 -9.72 -6.83 0.10
N ILE A 105 -10.57 -6.67 -0.90
CA ILE A 105 -10.74 -5.43 -1.66
C ILE A 105 -12.19 -4.98 -1.54
N TYR A 106 -12.37 -3.74 -1.08
CA TYR A 106 -13.67 -3.08 -1.08
C TYR A 106 -14.04 -2.66 -2.50
N VAL A 107 -15.24 -3.06 -2.91
CA VAL A 107 -15.75 -2.85 -4.27
C VAL A 107 -17.10 -2.15 -4.18
N GLU A 108 -17.27 -1.09 -4.96
CA GLU A 108 -18.55 -0.41 -5.14
C GLU A 108 -19.18 -0.73 -6.48
N THR A 109 -20.51 -0.55 -6.54
CA THR A 109 -21.29 -0.75 -7.76
C THR A 109 -22.13 0.47 -8.09
N SER A 110 -22.42 0.66 -9.37
CA SER A 110 -23.38 1.68 -9.85
C SER A 110 -24.85 1.25 -9.69
N PHE A 111 -25.10 0.02 -9.23
CA PHE A 111 -26.43 -0.58 -9.07
C PHE A 111 -26.63 -1.07 -7.64
N LYS A 112 -27.89 -1.25 -7.25
CA LYS A 112 -28.24 -1.68 -5.90
C LYS A 112 -27.92 -3.15 -5.70
N LEU A 113 -27.27 -3.45 -4.58
CA LEU A 113 -26.93 -4.80 -4.10
C LEU A 113 -27.89 -5.28 -3.01
N THR A 114 -28.08 -6.57 -2.97
CA THR A 114 -28.68 -7.32 -1.85
C THR A 114 -27.80 -8.53 -1.57
N PRO A 115 -27.94 -9.22 -0.43
CA PRO A 115 -27.24 -10.49 -0.20
C PRO A 115 -27.42 -11.48 -1.35
N SER A 116 -28.65 -11.64 -1.86
CA SER A 116 -28.93 -12.50 -3.02
C SER A 116 -28.22 -12.05 -4.31
N THR A 117 -28.08 -10.74 -4.52
CA THR A 117 -27.29 -10.21 -5.65
C THR A 117 -25.84 -10.67 -5.56
N ILE A 118 -25.25 -10.64 -4.36
CA ILE A 118 -23.87 -11.09 -4.13
C ILE A 118 -23.70 -12.59 -4.36
N GLU A 119 -24.66 -13.39 -3.89
CA GLU A 119 -24.70 -14.84 -4.15
C GLU A 119 -24.77 -15.15 -5.65
N ASN A 120 -25.61 -14.43 -6.41
CA ASN A 120 -25.71 -14.58 -7.87
C ASN A 120 -24.41 -14.21 -8.58
N ILE A 121 -23.76 -13.11 -8.18
CA ILE A 121 -22.47 -12.70 -8.76
C ILE A 121 -21.43 -13.79 -8.45
N LYS A 122 -21.35 -14.27 -7.22
CA LYS A 122 -20.42 -15.32 -6.83
C LYS A 122 -20.65 -16.61 -7.62
N ALA A 123 -21.88 -17.05 -7.74
CA ALA A 123 -22.24 -18.25 -8.51
C ALA A 123 -21.85 -18.13 -10.00
N GLU A 124 -21.99 -16.93 -10.58
CA GLU A 124 -21.55 -16.70 -11.97
C GLU A 124 -20.03 -16.68 -12.07
N MET A 125 -19.31 -16.11 -11.09
CA MET A 125 -17.85 -16.16 -11.05
C MET A 125 -17.36 -17.63 -10.94
N ASP A 126 -17.98 -18.44 -10.10
CA ASP A 126 -17.67 -19.87 -9.96
C ASP A 126 -17.84 -20.59 -11.31
N ARG A 127 -18.96 -20.35 -12.03
CA ARG A 127 -19.18 -20.92 -13.37
C ARG A 127 -18.12 -20.48 -14.39
N ILE A 128 -17.69 -19.22 -14.34
CA ILE A 128 -16.64 -18.70 -15.24
C ILE A 128 -15.31 -19.41 -14.96
N VAL A 129 -14.98 -19.67 -13.69
CA VAL A 129 -13.77 -20.41 -13.29
C VAL A 129 -13.84 -21.87 -13.76
N GLU A 130 -14.98 -22.54 -13.51
CA GLU A 130 -15.21 -23.94 -13.91
C GLU A 130 -15.16 -24.14 -15.44
N ASN A 131 -15.61 -23.16 -16.22
CA ASN A 131 -15.58 -23.21 -17.68
C ASN A 131 -14.17 -22.99 -18.28
N ASP A 132 -13.16 -22.69 -17.49
CA ASP A 132 -11.77 -22.49 -17.89
C ASP A 132 -11.59 -21.58 -19.13
N LEU A 133 -12.16 -20.40 -19.08
CA LEU A 133 -12.12 -19.46 -20.21
C LEU A 133 -10.72 -18.85 -20.35
N PRO A 134 -10.17 -18.76 -21.58
CA PRO A 134 -8.86 -18.18 -21.80
C PRO A 134 -8.87 -16.66 -21.58
N MET A 135 -7.83 -16.16 -20.90
CA MET A 135 -7.52 -14.74 -20.77
C MET A 135 -6.45 -14.37 -21.79
N ILE A 136 -6.88 -13.86 -22.93
CA ILE A 136 -6.01 -13.66 -24.09
C ILE A 136 -5.36 -12.28 -24.05
N ARG A 137 -4.04 -12.24 -23.99
CA ARG A 137 -3.25 -11.02 -24.12
C ARG A 137 -3.24 -10.57 -25.59
N THR A 138 -3.61 -9.31 -25.85
CA THR A 138 -3.68 -8.71 -27.18
C THR A 138 -2.97 -7.36 -27.17
N THR A 139 -2.05 -7.14 -28.11
CA THR A 139 -1.40 -5.84 -28.30
C THR A 139 -2.08 -5.15 -29.48
N ILE A 140 -2.61 -3.94 -29.25
CA ILE A 140 -3.32 -3.16 -30.25
C ILE A 140 -2.81 -1.72 -30.28
N ASP A 141 -3.11 -0.99 -31.34
CA ASP A 141 -2.83 0.44 -31.42
C ASP A 141 -3.55 1.19 -30.31
N ARG A 142 -2.88 2.17 -29.72
CA ARG A 142 -3.41 2.95 -28.60
C ARG A 142 -4.69 3.73 -28.94
N LEU A 143 -4.77 4.30 -30.15
CA LEU A 143 -5.96 5.04 -30.58
C LEU A 143 -7.15 4.09 -30.80
N GLU A 144 -6.89 2.89 -31.30
CA GLU A 144 -7.89 1.85 -31.41
C GLU A 144 -8.43 1.43 -30.03
N ALA A 145 -7.55 1.25 -29.04
CA ALA A 145 -7.93 0.97 -27.65
C ALA A 145 -8.78 2.11 -27.05
N ILE A 146 -8.39 3.36 -27.27
CA ILE A 146 -9.17 4.54 -26.82
C ILE A 146 -10.56 4.52 -27.41
N ASN A 147 -10.69 4.27 -28.73
CA ASN A 147 -11.98 4.21 -29.42
C ASN A 147 -12.84 3.05 -28.88
N TYR A 148 -12.24 1.88 -28.65
CA TYR A 148 -12.95 0.76 -28.03
C TYR A 148 -13.54 1.15 -26.66
N PHE A 149 -12.74 1.71 -25.76
CA PHE A 149 -13.23 2.08 -24.42
C PHE A 149 -14.32 3.15 -24.45
N LYS A 150 -14.26 4.11 -25.37
CA LYS A 150 -15.35 5.07 -25.62
C LYS A 150 -16.63 4.36 -26.06
N THR A 151 -16.53 3.42 -27.00
CA THR A 151 -17.69 2.68 -27.52
C THR A 151 -18.39 1.84 -26.45
N VAL A 152 -17.63 1.28 -25.50
CA VAL A 152 -18.20 0.50 -24.38
C VAL A 152 -18.55 1.35 -23.15
N GLY A 153 -18.47 2.69 -23.25
CA GLY A 153 -18.84 3.63 -22.19
C GLY A 153 -17.85 3.72 -21.03
N ASN A 154 -16.60 3.31 -21.23
CA ASN A 154 -15.55 3.44 -20.21
C ASN A 154 -14.63 4.64 -20.50
N GLU A 155 -15.16 5.84 -20.27
CA GLU A 155 -14.44 7.09 -20.52
C GLU A 155 -13.15 7.23 -19.70
N VAL A 156 -13.14 6.73 -18.45
CA VAL A 156 -11.97 6.82 -17.57
C VAL A 156 -10.79 6.07 -18.19
N LYS A 157 -11.01 4.84 -18.68
CA LYS A 157 -9.93 4.08 -19.34
C LYS A 157 -9.48 4.69 -20.66
N ALA A 158 -10.39 5.24 -21.44
CA ALA A 158 -10.05 5.97 -22.66
C ALA A 158 -9.13 7.17 -22.35
N GLU A 159 -9.45 7.94 -21.31
CA GLU A 159 -8.65 9.09 -20.89
C GLU A 159 -7.30 8.68 -20.25
N VAL A 160 -7.24 7.59 -19.46
CA VAL A 160 -5.96 7.06 -18.95
C VAL A 160 -5.01 6.73 -20.10
N LEU A 161 -5.51 6.06 -21.15
CA LEU A 161 -4.70 5.73 -22.32
C LEU A 161 -4.27 6.96 -23.13
N ARG A 162 -4.96 8.09 -22.99
CA ARG A 162 -4.53 9.37 -23.59
C ARG A 162 -3.23 9.90 -23.00
N TYR A 163 -3.00 9.65 -21.69
CA TYR A 163 -1.74 10.02 -21.01
C TYR A 163 -0.62 8.99 -21.24
N ASN A 164 -0.93 7.84 -21.83
CA ASN A 164 0.09 6.85 -22.21
C ASN A 164 0.75 7.28 -23.53
N THR A 165 2.08 7.36 -23.55
CA THR A 165 2.86 7.79 -24.73
C THR A 165 3.25 6.65 -25.67
N ASN A 166 2.99 5.37 -25.29
CA ASN A 166 3.31 4.22 -26.12
C ASN A 166 2.35 4.16 -27.33
N THR A 167 2.87 3.79 -28.50
CA THR A 167 2.06 3.59 -29.72
C THR A 167 1.12 2.40 -29.55
N TYR A 168 1.57 1.33 -28.89
CA TYR A 168 0.82 0.12 -28.66
C TYR A 168 0.53 -0.08 -27.18
N VAL A 169 -0.62 -0.65 -26.86
CA VAL A 169 -1.04 -1.01 -25.51
C VAL A 169 -1.48 -2.47 -25.45
N THR A 170 -1.31 -3.08 -24.29
CA THR A 170 -1.76 -4.46 -24.05
C THR A 170 -3.14 -4.44 -23.43
N LEU A 171 -4.10 -5.07 -24.08
CA LEU A 171 -5.40 -5.40 -23.52
C LEU A 171 -5.49 -6.91 -23.26
N TYR A 172 -6.39 -7.28 -22.37
CA TYR A 172 -6.75 -8.68 -22.13
C TYR A 172 -8.19 -8.91 -22.55
N ARG A 173 -8.44 -10.04 -23.22
CA ARG A 173 -9.76 -10.46 -23.66
C ARG A 173 -10.22 -11.67 -22.86
N LEU A 174 -11.42 -11.58 -22.28
CA LEU A 174 -12.13 -12.68 -21.63
C LEU A 174 -13.51 -12.79 -22.27
N GLY A 175 -13.76 -13.88 -22.99
CA GLY A 175 -14.94 -13.98 -23.84
C GLY A 175 -14.97 -12.88 -24.92
N ASN A 176 -16.00 -12.04 -24.87
CA ASN A 176 -16.17 -10.87 -25.76
C ASN A 176 -15.81 -9.52 -25.09
N TYR A 177 -15.29 -9.54 -23.87
CA TYR A 177 -14.98 -8.35 -23.08
C TYR A 177 -13.48 -8.09 -23.06
N TYR A 178 -13.05 -6.87 -23.41
CA TYR A 178 -11.66 -6.43 -23.33
C TYR A 178 -11.49 -5.50 -22.15
N ASN A 179 -10.33 -5.61 -21.47
CA ASN A 179 -9.97 -4.70 -20.41
C ASN A 179 -8.46 -4.44 -20.37
N TYR A 180 -8.06 -3.40 -19.64
CA TYR A 180 -6.68 -2.98 -19.44
C TYR A 180 -6.29 -3.17 -17.97
N PHE A 181 -5.18 -3.85 -17.72
CA PHE A 181 -4.60 -4.07 -16.40
C PHE A 181 -3.12 -3.72 -16.38
N TYR A 182 -2.65 -3.22 -15.26
CA TYR A 182 -1.23 -2.85 -15.06
C TYR A 182 -0.37 -4.01 -14.58
N ASN A 183 -0.99 -5.03 -13.99
CA ASN A 183 -0.31 -6.25 -13.59
C ASN A 183 -0.38 -7.29 -14.71
N LEU A 184 0.52 -8.29 -14.63
CA LEU A 184 0.45 -9.49 -15.45
C LEU A 184 -0.81 -10.29 -15.12
N MET A 185 -1.33 -11.04 -16.10
CA MET A 185 -2.58 -11.77 -16.00
C MET A 185 -2.35 -13.28 -16.08
N PRO A 186 -3.20 -14.10 -15.44
CA PRO A 186 -3.19 -15.55 -15.66
C PRO A 186 -3.64 -15.87 -17.09
N THR A 187 -3.31 -17.05 -17.57
CA THR A 187 -3.66 -17.50 -18.94
C THR A 187 -5.12 -17.93 -19.07
N SER A 188 -5.74 -18.36 -17.98
CA SER A 188 -7.14 -18.77 -17.98
C SER A 188 -7.82 -18.57 -16.62
N THR A 189 -9.15 -18.67 -16.60
CA THR A 189 -9.95 -18.46 -15.40
C THR A 189 -9.79 -19.59 -14.38
N SER A 190 -9.53 -20.82 -14.78
CA SER A 190 -9.30 -21.96 -13.87
C SER A 190 -8.02 -21.86 -13.04
N LYS A 191 -7.11 -20.95 -13.41
CA LYS A 191 -5.91 -20.64 -12.59
C LYS A 191 -6.27 -19.86 -11.31
N ILE A 192 -7.47 -19.30 -11.22
CA ILE A 192 -7.95 -18.61 -10.03
C ILE A 192 -8.48 -19.64 -9.04
N SER A 193 -7.87 -19.66 -7.85
CA SER A 193 -8.24 -20.56 -6.76
C SER A 193 -9.46 -20.03 -5.98
N ALA A 194 -9.51 -20.22 -4.70
CA ALA A 194 -10.60 -19.78 -3.84
C ALA A 194 -10.80 -18.25 -3.83
N PHE A 195 -12.05 -17.81 -3.77
CA PHE A 195 -12.48 -16.44 -3.52
C PHE A 195 -13.82 -16.43 -2.81
N ASP A 196 -14.18 -15.29 -2.22
CA ASP A 196 -15.49 -15.09 -1.61
C ASP A 196 -15.90 -13.63 -1.69
N LEU A 197 -17.21 -13.35 -1.61
CA LEU A 197 -17.80 -12.02 -1.63
C LEU A 197 -18.60 -11.78 -0.37
N THR A 198 -18.31 -10.73 0.37
CA THR A 198 -19.03 -10.37 1.60
C THR A 198 -19.82 -9.08 1.38
N TYR A 199 -21.14 -9.16 1.48
CA TYR A 199 -22.03 -8.00 1.41
C TYR A 199 -21.73 -7.01 2.55
N ILE A 200 -21.62 -5.71 2.25
CA ILE A 200 -21.41 -4.65 3.24
C ILE A 200 -22.62 -3.70 3.30
N LYS A 201 -23.06 -3.20 2.16
CA LYS A 201 -24.20 -2.28 2.05
C LYS A 201 -24.78 -2.28 0.63
N ASP A 202 -25.85 -1.55 0.41
CA ASP A 202 -26.65 -1.51 -0.83
C ASP A 202 -25.87 -1.28 -2.13
N ASN A 203 -24.67 -0.79 -2.05
CA ASN A 203 -23.84 -0.51 -3.22
C ASN A 203 -22.38 -0.96 -3.04
N ALA A 204 -22.08 -1.81 -2.04
CA ALA A 204 -20.71 -2.23 -1.79
C ALA A 204 -20.60 -3.62 -1.16
N PHE A 205 -19.52 -4.30 -1.49
CA PHE A 205 -19.11 -5.58 -0.94
C PHE A 205 -17.59 -5.68 -0.82
N VAL A 206 -17.09 -6.67 -0.10
CA VAL A 206 -15.66 -7.00 -0.04
C VAL A 206 -15.40 -8.28 -0.82
N MET A 207 -14.51 -8.20 -1.81
CA MET A 207 -13.96 -9.36 -2.52
C MET A 207 -12.78 -9.91 -1.71
N ARG A 208 -12.88 -11.16 -1.25
CA ARG A 208 -11.90 -11.84 -0.41
C ARG A 208 -11.21 -12.96 -1.18
N PHE A 209 -9.94 -13.17 -0.87
CA PHE A 209 -9.07 -14.14 -1.56
C PHE A 209 -7.91 -14.57 -0.66
N PRO A 210 -7.22 -15.68 -0.96
CA PRO A 210 -6.01 -16.08 -0.25
C PRO A 210 -4.90 -15.04 -0.39
N THR A 211 -4.16 -14.80 0.69
CA THR A 211 -3.01 -13.89 0.71
C THR A 211 -1.70 -14.66 0.73
N ILE A 212 -0.58 -13.99 0.45
CA ILE A 212 0.76 -14.59 0.57
C ILE A 212 1.06 -15.09 1.99
N TYR A 213 0.41 -14.53 3.02
CA TYR A 213 0.57 -14.93 4.42
C TYR A 213 -0.34 -16.09 4.82
N GLN A 214 -1.47 -16.27 4.11
CA GLN A 214 -2.45 -17.34 4.32
C GLN A 214 -2.94 -17.87 2.96
N PRO A 215 -2.08 -18.60 2.23
CA PRO A 215 -2.39 -19.03 0.86
C PRO A 215 -3.38 -20.19 0.79
N ASN A 216 -3.65 -20.86 1.89
CA ASN A 216 -4.51 -22.06 1.96
C ASN A 216 -5.93 -21.79 2.43
N LYS A 217 -6.26 -20.56 2.80
CA LYS A 217 -7.62 -20.19 3.23
C LYS A 217 -7.92 -18.73 3.00
N ILE A 218 -9.21 -18.41 2.89
CA ILE A 218 -9.74 -17.06 2.94
C ILE A 218 -10.00 -16.74 4.41
N LYS A 219 -9.44 -15.61 4.90
CA LYS A 219 -9.73 -15.12 6.25
C LYS A 219 -11.22 -14.73 6.34
N GLU A 220 -11.88 -15.02 7.45
CA GLU A 220 -13.21 -14.47 7.75
C GLU A 220 -13.13 -12.94 7.82
N TYR A 221 -14.19 -12.27 7.36
CA TYR A 221 -14.23 -10.80 7.38
C TYR A 221 -14.35 -10.30 8.82
N GLU A 222 -13.46 -9.41 9.19
CA GLU A 222 -13.51 -8.67 10.45
C GLU A 222 -13.77 -7.19 10.15
N GLU A 223 -14.71 -6.61 10.91
CA GLU A 223 -14.98 -5.18 10.78
C GLU A 223 -13.90 -4.35 11.45
N HIS A 224 -13.43 -3.32 10.74
CA HIS A 224 -12.48 -2.32 11.23
C HIS A 224 -13.13 -0.92 11.15
N PRO A 225 -14.02 -0.55 12.10
CA PRO A 225 -14.85 0.66 11.97
C PRO A 225 -14.03 1.94 11.83
N GLY A 226 -12.93 2.08 12.59
CA GLY A 226 -12.05 3.25 12.52
C GLY A 226 -11.40 3.42 11.14
N MET A 227 -10.87 2.33 10.59
CA MET A 227 -10.29 2.32 9.25
C MET A 227 -11.34 2.58 8.17
N PHE A 228 -12.50 1.93 8.28
CA PHE A 228 -13.60 2.12 7.33
C PHE A 228 -14.11 3.56 7.33
N SER A 229 -14.29 4.16 8.51
CA SER A 229 -14.70 5.57 8.64
C SER A 229 -13.68 6.52 8.01
N ALA A 230 -12.38 6.30 8.25
CA ALA A 230 -11.32 7.12 7.66
C ALA A 230 -11.30 7.02 6.11
N PHE A 231 -11.50 5.81 5.56
CA PHE A 231 -11.65 5.62 4.13
C PHE A 231 -12.90 6.34 3.57
N GLN A 232 -14.05 6.20 4.23
CA GLN A 232 -15.30 6.83 3.77
C GLN A 232 -15.17 8.36 3.74
N GLU A 233 -14.66 8.96 4.80
CA GLU A 233 -14.46 10.41 4.90
C GLU A 233 -13.59 10.93 3.75
N PHE A 234 -12.47 10.28 3.48
CA PHE A 234 -11.54 10.72 2.44
C PHE A 234 -12.14 10.54 1.04
N ARG A 235 -12.87 9.45 0.82
CA ARG A 235 -13.56 9.20 -0.45
C ARG A 235 -14.70 10.17 -0.71
N ASP A 236 -15.49 10.49 0.31
CA ASP A 236 -16.55 11.49 0.18
C ASP A 236 -15.94 12.84 -0.18
N TRP A 237 -14.78 13.17 0.38
CA TRP A 237 -14.01 14.33 -0.01
C TRP A 237 -13.56 14.28 -1.48
N GLY A 238 -13.00 13.17 -1.93
CA GLY A 238 -12.63 12.96 -3.35
C GLY A 238 -13.82 13.16 -4.29
N LYS A 239 -15.01 12.66 -3.92
CA LYS A 239 -16.26 12.87 -4.68
C LYS A 239 -16.67 14.34 -4.71
N ILE A 240 -16.59 15.06 -3.59
CA ILE A 240 -16.89 16.51 -3.50
C ILE A 240 -15.95 17.29 -4.41
N MET A 241 -14.65 16.94 -4.39
CA MET A 241 -13.64 17.59 -5.24
C MET A 241 -13.66 17.09 -6.69
N LYS A 242 -14.43 16.03 -7.00
CA LYS A 242 -14.46 15.35 -8.31
C LYS A 242 -13.08 14.85 -8.74
N ILE A 243 -12.30 14.32 -7.79
CA ILE A 243 -10.97 13.77 -8.00
C ILE A 243 -10.95 12.37 -7.39
N THR A 244 -11.22 11.36 -8.19
CA THR A 244 -11.28 9.97 -7.76
C THR A 244 -10.28 9.08 -8.50
N THR A 245 -9.77 9.54 -9.64
CA THR A 245 -8.84 8.81 -10.48
C THR A 245 -7.62 9.65 -10.88
N SER A 246 -6.59 8.97 -11.38
CA SER A 246 -5.40 9.63 -11.95
C SER A 246 -5.76 10.60 -13.09
N VAL A 247 -6.83 10.30 -13.84
CA VAL A 247 -7.32 11.16 -14.92
C VAL A 247 -7.76 12.51 -14.40
N ASP A 248 -8.53 12.50 -13.29
CA ASP A 248 -9.04 13.74 -12.70
C ASP A 248 -7.89 14.61 -12.20
N LEU A 249 -6.92 14.00 -11.50
CA LEU A 249 -5.72 14.69 -11.05
C LEU A 249 -4.91 15.25 -12.23
N ASN A 250 -4.67 14.44 -13.27
CA ASN A 250 -3.90 14.84 -14.43
C ASN A 250 -4.57 16.01 -15.19
N LYS A 251 -5.91 16.05 -15.27
CA LYS A 251 -6.65 17.20 -15.82
C LYS A 251 -6.39 18.47 -15.04
N ILE A 252 -6.34 18.40 -13.71
CA ILE A 252 -6.03 19.55 -12.85
C ILE A 252 -4.59 20.01 -13.06
N VAL A 253 -3.63 19.08 -13.08
CA VAL A 253 -2.22 19.39 -13.35
C VAL A 253 -2.04 20.06 -14.71
N SER A 254 -2.60 19.47 -15.77
CA SER A 254 -2.47 19.98 -17.15
C SER A 254 -3.21 21.29 -17.38
N SER A 255 -4.22 21.64 -16.57
CA SER A 255 -4.91 22.92 -16.61
C SER A 255 -4.25 24.03 -15.79
N GLY A 256 -3.12 23.76 -15.12
CA GLY A 256 -2.42 24.72 -14.28
C GLY A 256 -3.07 25.05 -12.94
N LYS A 257 -4.10 24.27 -12.53
CA LYS A 257 -4.86 24.50 -11.28
C LYS A 257 -4.36 23.68 -10.10
N ILE A 258 -3.21 23.05 -10.22
CA ILE A 258 -2.67 22.17 -9.20
C ILE A 258 -2.40 22.87 -7.87
N ASN A 259 -2.01 24.14 -7.89
CA ASN A 259 -1.69 24.91 -6.69
C ASN A 259 -2.94 25.14 -5.82
N ASP A 260 -4.10 25.33 -6.44
CA ASP A 260 -5.36 25.45 -5.70
C ASP A 260 -5.73 24.13 -5.02
N LEU A 261 -5.54 22.99 -5.72
CA LEU A 261 -5.75 21.67 -5.15
C LEU A 261 -4.84 21.42 -3.95
N ILE A 262 -3.53 21.71 -4.07
CA ILE A 262 -2.57 21.57 -2.96
C ILE A 262 -3.06 22.34 -1.74
N ARG A 263 -3.42 23.61 -1.89
CA ARG A 263 -3.90 24.48 -0.79
C ARG A 263 -5.17 23.94 -0.13
N ILE A 264 -6.12 23.45 -0.93
CA ILE A 264 -7.38 22.90 -0.42
C ILE A 264 -7.13 21.60 0.36
N ASP A 265 -6.35 20.69 -0.18
CA ASP A 265 -6.07 19.39 0.43
C ASP A 265 -5.25 19.54 1.73
N GLU A 266 -4.25 20.42 1.74
CA GLU A 266 -3.48 20.76 2.95
C GLU A 266 -4.35 21.46 4.02
N THR A 267 -5.30 22.29 3.60
CA THR A 267 -6.27 22.91 4.51
C THR A 267 -7.17 21.85 5.14
N LEU A 268 -7.61 20.87 4.37
CA LEU A 268 -8.40 19.75 4.88
C LEU A 268 -7.64 18.96 5.94
N GLN A 269 -6.38 18.60 5.67
CA GLN A 269 -5.53 17.92 6.65
C GLN A 269 -5.32 18.74 7.91
N SER A 270 -5.11 20.05 7.76
CA SER A 270 -4.97 20.99 8.87
C SER A 270 -6.23 21.07 9.74
N ASN A 271 -7.41 21.14 9.11
CA ASN A 271 -8.70 21.15 9.82
C ASN A 271 -8.94 19.86 10.60
N ARG A 272 -8.56 18.71 10.06
CA ARG A 272 -8.66 17.42 10.77
C ARG A 272 -7.80 17.40 12.03
N LEU A 273 -6.55 17.84 11.93
CA LEU A 273 -5.64 17.92 13.08
C LEU A 273 -6.08 18.96 14.10
N LEU A 274 -6.63 20.09 13.66
CA LEU A 274 -7.19 21.10 14.55
C LEU A 274 -8.40 20.55 15.33
N ASN A 275 -9.32 19.85 14.67
CA ASN A 275 -10.47 19.22 15.32
C ASN A 275 -10.03 18.13 16.30
N LEU A 276 -9.02 17.35 15.96
CA LEU A 276 -8.42 16.35 16.84
C LEU A 276 -7.80 17.00 18.08
N ALA A 277 -7.03 18.08 17.91
CA ALA A 277 -6.45 18.85 19.02
C ALA A 277 -7.54 19.45 19.93
N LYS A 278 -8.63 19.94 19.33
CA LYS A 278 -9.80 20.44 20.08
C LYS A 278 -10.45 19.34 20.92
N THR A 279 -10.64 18.15 20.36
CA THR A 279 -11.19 16.98 21.07
C THR A 279 -10.31 16.58 22.26
N ILE A 280 -9.00 16.55 22.07
CA ILE A 280 -8.03 16.25 23.13
C ILE A 280 -8.07 17.33 24.21
N HIS A 281 -8.08 18.62 23.83
CA HIS A 281 -8.14 19.75 24.76
C HIS A 281 -9.43 19.76 25.61
N GLN A 282 -10.57 19.38 25.03
CA GLN A 282 -11.86 19.34 25.74
C GLN A 282 -11.91 18.26 26.82
N ASN A 283 -11.18 17.17 26.68
CA ASN A 283 -11.10 16.13 27.68
C ASN A 283 -9.90 16.34 28.61
N LYS A 284 -10.12 17.02 29.72
CA LYS A 284 -9.08 17.37 30.70
C LYS A 284 -8.43 16.16 31.40
N LYS A 285 -8.99 14.95 31.26
CA LYS A 285 -8.38 13.73 31.79
C LYS A 285 -7.21 13.26 30.94
N ILE A 286 -7.16 13.58 29.63
CA ILE A 286 -6.09 13.16 28.75
C ILE A 286 -4.78 13.82 29.16
N LYS A 287 -3.78 13.00 29.44
CA LYS A 287 -2.39 13.39 29.76
C LYS A 287 -1.38 12.86 28.75
N ILE A 288 -1.74 11.80 28.03
CA ILE A 288 -0.88 11.12 27.08
C ILE A 288 -1.64 10.93 25.77
N VAL A 289 -1.01 11.33 24.68
CA VAL A 289 -1.43 11.03 23.30
C VAL A 289 -0.48 9.97 22.75
N LEU A 290 -1.01 8.84 22.32
CA LEU A 290 -0.26 7.73 21.71
C LEU A 290 -0.51 7.71 20.22
N MET A 291 0.55 7.81 19.42
CA MET A 291 0.45 7.89 17.97
C MET A 291 1.22 6.75 17.32
N ALA A 292 0.52 5.77 16.77
CA ALA A 292 1.11 4.67 16.03
C ALA A 292 0.72 4.68 14.56
N GLY A 293 1.48 3.94 13.79
CA GLY A 293 1.22 3.72 12.37
C GLY A 293 2.41 3.03 11.71
N PRO A 294 2.21 2.44 10.54
CA PRO A 294 3.25 1.71 9.85
C PRO A 294 4.38 2.63 9.37
N SER A 295 5.49 2.03 8.94
CA SER A 295 6.63 2.80 8.42
C SER A 295 6.22 3.70 7.26
N SER A 296 6.77 4.92 7.24
CA SER A 296 6.48 5.98 6.23
C SER A 296 5.01 6.42 6.19
N SER A 297 4.31 6.34 7.31
CA SER A 297 2.95 6.88 7.44
C SER A 297 2.90 8.40 7.76
N GLY A 298 4.03 9.05 8.04
CA GLY A 298 4.07 10.47 8.39
C GLY A 298 3.83 10.75 9.88
N LYS A 299 4.12 9.78 10.77
CA LYS A 299 3.94 9.93 12.23
C LYS A 299 4.67 11.14 12.79
N THR A 300 5.95 11.28 12.47
CA THR A 300 6.83 12.31 13.04
C THR A 300 6.34 13.71 12.70
N THR A 301 6.04 13.99 11.44
CA THR A 301 5.50 15.29 11.04
C THR A 301 4.11 15.52 11.61
N THR A 302 3.24 14.52 11.60
CA THR A 302 1.87 14.65 12.13
C THR A 302 1.87 14.88 13.64
N SER A 303 2.73 14.23 14.41
CA SER A 303 2.85 14.43 15.87
C SER A 303 3.30 15.87 16.20
N ARG A 304 4.30 16.38 15.47
CA ARG A 304 4.80 17.76 15.63
C ARG A 304 3.74 18.79 15.23
N LYS A 305 3.03 18.54 14.13
CA LYS A 305 1.91 19.41 13.69
C LYS A 305 0.75 19.39 14.69
N LEU A 306 0.41 18.22 15.25
CA LEU A 306 -0.58 18.12 16.33
C LEU A 306 -0.16 18.92 17.57
N CYS A 307 1.12 18.88 17.94
CA CYS A 307 1.64 19.69 19.05
C CYS A 307 1.44 21.19 18.82
N MET A 308 1.66 21.70 17.62
CA MET A 308 1.38 23.12 17.30
C MET A 308 -0.10 23.47 17.52
N TYR A 309 -1.02 22.60 17.10
CA TYR A 309 -2.46 22.82 17.34
C TYR A 309 -2.83 22.68 18.81
N LEU A 310 -2.24 21.76 19.58
CA LEU A 310 -2.44 21.68 21.02
C LEU A 310 -1.94 22.95 21.73
N GLN A 311 -0.81 23.51 21.30
CA GLN A 311 -0.30 24.79 21.81
C GLN A 311 -1.25 25.95 21.52
N SER A 312 -1.91 25.97 20.36
CA SER A 312 -2.89 27.01 20.03
C SER A 312 -4.12 26.99 20.94
N PHE A 313 -4.38 25.88 21.63
CA PHE A 313 -5.40 25.75 22.69
C PHE A 313 -4.83 25.96 24.10
N GLY A 314 -3.57 26.41 24.23
CA GLY A 314 -2.95 26.72 25.52
C GLY A 314 -2.37 25.49 26.25
N LEU A 315 -2.28 24.32 25.61
CA LEU A 315 -1.58 23.16 26.16
C LEU A 315 -0.08 23.25 25.91
N THR A 316 0.71 22.56 26.72
CA THR A 316 2.16 22.46 26.55
C THR A 316 2.54 21.01 26.20
N PRO A 317 2.49 20.61 24.90
CA PRO A 317 2.83 19.25 24.51
C PRO A 317 4.34 19.03 24.54
N LYS A 318 4.75 17.84 25.00
CA LYS A 318 6.12 17.32 24.93
C LYS A 318 6.13 16.07 24.06
N VAL A 319 6.99 16.01 23.06
CA VAL A 319 7.11 14.86 22.16
C VAL A 319 8.14 13.86 22.70
N LEU A 320 7.81 12.59 22.66
CA LEU A 320 8.67 11.47 23.00
C LEU A 320 8.59 10.41 21.91
N SER A 321 9.70 10.12 21.24
CA SER A 321 9.76 9.06 20.24
C SER A 321 10.12 7.71 20.87
N MET A 322 9.34 6.68 20.60
CA MET A 322 9.68 5.32 21.03
C MET A 322 10.91 4.78 20.28
N ASP A 323 11.18 5.28 19.09
CA ASP A 323 12.34 4.86 18.30
C ASP A 323 13.66 5.28 18.97
N ASP A 324 13.64 6.29 19.83
CA ASP A 324 14.80 6.69 20.65
C ASP A 324 15.14 5.70 21.76
N TYR A 325 14.23 4.79 22.07
CA TYR A 325 14.39 3.76 23.10
C TYR A 325 14.79 2.39 22.57
N PHE A 326 15.16 2.23 21.31
CA PHE A 326 15.69 0.96 20.82
C PHE A 326 16.89 0.48 21.65
N HIS A 327 16.98 -0.83 21.84
CA HIS A 327 18.20 -1.45 22.39
C HIS A 327 19.40 -1.15 21.50
N GLU A 328 20.58 -1.02 22.10
CA GLU A 328 21.81 -0.91 21.32
C GLU A 328 21.97 -2.15 20.41
N ARG A 329 22.63 -1.97 19.25
CA ARG A 329 22.71 -3.02 18.23
C ARG A 329 23.13 -4.38 18.76
N LYS A 330 24.04 -4.43 19.75
CA LYS A 330 24.51 -5.67 20.37
C LYS A 330 23.40 -6.43 21.14
N ASP A 331 22.42 -5.70 21.68
CA ASP A 331 21.34 -6.21 22.53
C ASP A 331 20.00 -6.31 21.76
N THR A 332 19.99 -5.90 20.48
CA THR A 332 18.78 -5.99 19.62
C THR A 332 18.42 -7.45 19.36
N PRO A 333 17.15 -7.87 19.53
CA PRO A 333 16.69 -9.21 19.22
C PRO A 333 17.00 -9.63 17.78
N LYS A 334 17.17 -10.94 17.58
CA LYS A 334 17.40 -11.50 16.25
C LYS A 334 16.21 -12.35 15.80
N ASP A 335 15.92 -12.29 14.51
CA ASP A 335 14.93 -13.15 13.87
C ASP A 335 15.44 -14.62 13.74
N ALA A 336 14.58 -15.52 13.26
CA ALA A 336 14.91 -16.93 13.06
C ALA A 336 16.11 -17.17 12.11
N ASN A 337 16.46 -16.18 11.28
CA ASN A 337 17.58 -16.22 10.34
C ASN A 337 18.85 -15.56 10.91
N GLY A 338 18.85 -15.14 12.19
CA GLY A 338 19.99 -14.50 12.84
C GLY A 338 20.17 -13.02 12.53
N ASN A 339 19.26 -12.37 11.78
CA ASN A 339 19.29 -10.94 11.50
C ASN A 339 18.63 -10.15 12.63
N TYR A 340 19.07 -8.92 12.86
CA TYR A 340 18.43 -8.03 13.82
C TYR A 340 16.97 -7.76 13.46
N ASP A 341 16.07 -7.90 14.44
CA ASP A 341 14.64 -7.62 14.31
C ASP A 341 14.27 -6.31 15.03
N PHE A 342 14.27 -5.21 14.28
CA PHE A 342 13.88 -3.90 14.79
C PHE A 342 12.36 -3.66 14.76
N GLU A 343 11.60 -4.58 14.19
CA GLU A 343 10.15 -4.44 14.07
C GLU A 343 9.40 -5.02 15.27
N CYS A 344 10.04 -5.88 16.08
CA CYS A 344 9.41 -6.47 17.26
C CYS A 344 9.38 -5.49 18.44
N LEU A 345 8.42 -5.68 19.37
CA LEU A 345 8.28 -4.85 20.55
C LEU A 345 9.52 -4.95 21.47
N GLU A 346 10.11 -6.13 21.54
CA GLU A 346 11.30 -6.45 22.33
C GLU A 346 12.57 -5.74 21.84
N ALA A 347 12.53 -5.13 20.65
CA ALA A 347 13.62 -4.25 20.19
C ALA A 347 13.66 -2.91 20.95
N VAL A 348 12.53 -2.51 21.56
CA VAL A 348 12.43 -1.31 22.40
C VAL A 348 12.76 -1.66 23.85
N ASP A 349 13.60 -0.87 24.49
CA ASP A 349 13.90 -0.95 25.92
C ASP A 349 12.70 -0.47 26.75
N LEU A 350 11.68 -1.32 26.84
CA LEU A 350 10.43 -0.99 27.54
C LEU A 350 10.65 -0.72 29.03
N LYS A 351 11.69 -1.31 29.64
CA LYS A 351 11.99 -1.08 31.05
C LYS A 351 12.44 0.36 31.26
N LEU A 352 13.40 0.82 30.46
CA LEU A 352 13.85 2.21 30.47
C LEU A 352 12.72 3.17 30.13
N PHE A 353 11.98 2.88 29.05
CA PHE A 353 10.86 3.70 28.58
C PHE A 353 9.80 3.90 29.67
N ASN A 354 9.31 2.81 30.28
CA ASN A 354 8.25 2.87 31.30
C ASN A 354 8.74 3.54 32.59
N SER A 355 10.02 3.31 33.01
CA SER A 355 10.59 3.97 34.16
C SER A 355 10.69 5.47 33.98
N GLN A 356 11.29 5.91 32.87
CA GLN A 356 11.43 7.34 32.56
C GLN A 356 10.08 8.05 32.40
N LEU A 357 9.11 7.39 31.77
CA LEU A 357 7.78 7.97 31.65
C LEU A 357 7.07 8.10 33.01
N ALA A 358 7.22 7.11 33.91
CA ALA A 358 6.67 7.18 35.26
C ALA A 358 7.28 8.35 36.05
N ASP A 359 8.59 8.58 35.92
CA ASP A 359 9.26 9.70 36.56
C ASP A 359 8.86 11.06 35.96
N LEU A 360 8.72 11.14 34.64
CA LEU A 360 8.18 12.33 33.98
C LEU A 360 6.78 12.68 34.47
N LEU A 361 5.89 11.68 34.63
CA LEU A 361 4.52 11.90 35.11
C LEU A 361 4.46 12.35 36.57
N LYS A 362 5.49 12.10 37.37
CA LYS A 362 5.65 12.66 38.72
C LYS A 362 6.21 14.09 38.69
N GLY A 363 6.62 14.60 37.53
CA GLY A 363 7.27 15.91 37.37
C GLY A 363 8.79 15.87 37.62
N GLU A 364 9.38 14.68 37.69
CA GLU A 364 10.82 14.53 37.82
C GLU A 364 11.55 14.86 36.52
N LYS A 365 12.81 15.28 36.65
CA LYS A 365 13.68 15.60 35.51
C LYS A 365 14.37 14.33 35.03
N VAL A 366 14.24 14.02 33.74
CA VAL A 366 14.72 12.79 33.15
C VAL A 366 15.66 13.07 31.97
N GLN A 367 16.78 12.39 31.90
CA GLN A 367 17.67 12.37 30.73
C GLN A 367 17.09 11.41 29.67
N VAL A 368 16.41 11.94 28.65
CA VAL A 368 15.83 11.12 27.59
C VAL A 368 16.89 10.73 26.54
N PRO A 369 16.87 9.48 26.06
CA PRO A 369 17.78 9.06 25.00
C PRO A 369 17.42 9.66 23.66
N THR A 370 18.39 9.68 22.74
CA THR A 370 18.21 9.83 21.30
C THR A 370 18.94 8.67 20.63
N PHE A 371 18.30 7.92 19.76
CA PHE A 371 18.91 6.76 19.12
C PHE A 371 19.64 7.14 17.83
N ASN A 372 20.94 6.94 17.81
CA ASN A 372 21.75 7.12 16.61
C ASN A 372 21.72 5.85 15.73
N PHE A 373 20.88 5.84 14.70
CA PHE A 373 20.71 4.69 13.81
C PHE A 373 21.99 4.32 13.03
N GLY A 374 22.85 5.28 12.73
CA GLY A 374 24.13 5.04 12.07
C GLY A 374 25.10 4.24 12.96
N LEU A 375 25.24 4.66 14.22
CA LEU A 375 26.11 4.03 15.19
C LEU A 375 25.44 2.84 15.90
N GLY A 376 24.11 2.77 15.94
CA GLY A 376 23.33 1.76 16.65
C GLY A 376 23.45 1.88 18.16
N LYS A 377 23.48 3.11 18.69
CA LYS A 377 23.65 3.43 20.11
C LYS A 377 22.72 4.54 20.57
N LYS A 378 22.39 4.53 21.88
CA LYS A 378 21.70 5.62 22.56
C LYS A 378 22.67 6.73 22.92
N GLU A 379 22.25 7.97 22.75
CA GLU A 379 22.96 9.18 23.22
C GLU A 379 22.01 9.96 24.14
N TYR A 380 22.53 10.48 25.26
CA TYR A 380 21.75 11.22 26.25
C TYR A 380 22.13 12.70 26.19
N ARG A 381 21.41 13.47 25.35
CA ARG A 381 21.73 14.89 25.10
C ARG A 381 20.69 15.86 25.67
N HIS A 382 19.50 15.37 26.01
CA HIS A 382 18.37 16.21 26.38
C HIS A 382 17.78 15.81 27.72
N GLU A 383 17.45 16.82 28.53
CA GLU A 383 16.64 16.65 29.71
C GLU A 383 15.20 17.03 29.42
N LEU A 384 14.26 16.24 29.92
CA LEU A 384 12.84 16.49 29.82
C LEU A 384 12.25 16.53 31.23
N GLN A 385 11.35 17.49 31.47
CA GLN A 385 10.57 17.59 32.69
C GLN A 385 9.15 18.03 32.33
N LEU A 386 8.15 17.47 33.00
CA LEU A 386 6.76 17.85 32.81
C LEU A 386 6.29 18.77 33.93
N ALA A 387 5.60 19.83 33.54
CA ALA A 387 4.77 20.62 34.45
C ALA A 387 3.41 19.92 34.65
N LYS A 388 2.64 20.34 35.64
CA LYS A 388 1.36 19.73 36.03
C LYS A 388 0.35 19.63 34.89
N ASP A 389 0.36 20.61 33.99
CA ASP A 389 -0.61 20.73 32.88
C ASP A 389 -0.02 20.37 31.53
N ASP A 390 1.20 19.85 31.48
CA ASP A 390 1.82 19.37 30.26
C ASP A 390 1.12 18.09 29.78
N ILE A 391 1.14 17.88 28.44
CA ILE A 391 0.64 16.68 27.78
C ILE A 391 1.81 16.02 27.05
N ILE A 392 1.93 14.69 27.16
CA ILE A 392 2.95 13.94 26.43
C ILE A 392 2.35 13.41 25.13
N VAL A 393 3.05 13.62 24.01
CA VAL A 393 2.76 13.00 22.73
C VAL A 393 3.83 11.97 22.44
N ILE A 394 3.45 10.70 22.50
CA ILE A 394 4.34 9.55 22.26
C ILE A 394 4.08 9.02 20.87
N GLU A 395 5.10 8.99 20.02
CA GLU A 395 5.00 8.41 18.69
C GLU A 395 5.91 7.18 18.55
N GLY A 396 5.46 6.20 17.77
CA GLY A 396 6.25 5.00 17.45
C GLY A 396 5.38 3.90 16.87
N ILE A 397 6.01 2.92 16.25
CA ILE A 397 5.27 1.81 15.61
C ILE A 397 4.48 0.97 16.62
N HIS A 398 4.94 0.91 17.88
CA HIS A 398 4.31 0.14 18.95
C HIS A 398 3.42 0.96 19.90
N ALA A 399 3.22 2.26 19.65
CA ALA A 399 2.54 3.14 20.59
C ALA A 399 1.08 2.71 20.94
N LEU A 400 0.42 1.89 20.13
CA LEU A 400 -0.91 1.33 20.42
C LEU A 400 -0.87 -0.06 21.07
N ASN A 401 0.30 -0.69 21.20
CA ASN A 401 0.40 -2.00 21.82
C ASN A 401 -0.07 -1.97 23.28
N PRO A 402 -1.04 -2.80 23.70
CA PRO A 402 -1.57 -2.78 25.06
C PRO A 402 -0.56 -3.14 26.15
N LYS A 403 0.58 -3.75 25.80
CA LYS A 403 1.67 -4.06 26.73
C LYS A 403 2.45 -2.83 27.19
N ILE A 404 2.32 -1.68 26.50
CA ILE A 404 2.95 -0.43 26.96
C ILE A 404 1.98 0.34 27.87
N LEU A 405 2.54 1.07 28.85
CA LEU A 405 1.78 1.96 29.75
C LEU A 405 0.62 1.25 30.48
N THR A 406 0.81 0.00 30.89
CA THR A 406 -0.21 -0.79 31.60
C THR A 406 -0.64 -0.14 32.92
N ASN A 407 0.24 0.62 33.57
CA ASN A 407 0.01 1.28 34.86
C ASN A 407 -0.74 2.63 34.74
N ILE A 408 -1.07 3.09 33.53
CA ILE A 408 -1.76 4.36 33.32
C ILE A 408 -3.21 4.08 32.97
N PRO A 409 -4.18 4.73 33.64
CA PRO A 409 -5.60 4.57 33.34
C PRO A 409 -5.93 4.86 31.88
N ARG A 410 -6.92 4.14 31.33
CA ARG A 410 -7.33 4.29 29.93
C ARG A 410 -7.85 5.70 29.61
N GLU A 411 -8.57 6.30 30.53
CA GLU A 411 -9.13 7.65 30.38
C GLU A 411 -8.07 8.76 30.32
N ASN A 412 -6.83 8.49 30.74
CA ASN A 412 -5.72 9.43 30.62
C ASN A 412 -4.97 9.34 29.29
N LYS A 413 -5.35 8.40 28.44
CA LYS A 413 -4.72 8.13 27.15
C LYS A 413 -5.67 8.49 26.01
N PHE A 414 -5.12 9.05 24.93
CA PHE A 414 -5.80 9.21 23.66
C PHE A 414 -4.96 8.55 22.57
N LYS A 415 -5.53 7.58 21.89
CA LYS A 415 -4.84 6.71 20.94
C LYS A 415 -5.15 7.11 19.51
N ILE A 416 -4.12 7.33 18.69
CA ILE A 416 -4.22 7.73 17.27
C ILE A 416 -3.51 6.70 16.41
N TYR A 417 -4.19 6.17 15.41
CA TYR A 417 -3.59 5.37 14.35
C TYR A 417 -3.42 6.21 13.09
N ILE A 418 -2.21 6.24 12.50
CA ILE A 418 -1.90 6.99 11.28
C ILE A 418 -1.57 6.05 10.15
N CYS A 419 -2.25 6.19 9.02
CA CYS A 419 -1.97 5.44 7.81
C CYS A 419 -2.24 6.31 6.57
N PRO A 420 -1.38 6.30 5.52
CA PRO A 420 -1.68 7.01 4.28
C PRO A 420 -2.61 6.16 3.41
N LEU A 421 -3.89 6.30 3.62
CA LEU A 421 -4.93 5.58 2.90
C LEU A 421 -5.17 6.26 1.55
N THR A 422 -4.52 5.77 0.51
CA THR A 422 -4.60 6.35 -0.83
C THR A 422 -5.94 6.02 -1.47
N GLU A 423 -6.74 7.05 -1.75
CA GLU A 423 -8.10 6.94 -2.31
C GLU A 423 -8.16 7.24 -3.81
N ILE A 424 -7.13 7.88 -4.34
CA ILE A 424 -7.04 8.09 -5.78
C ILE A 424 -6.67 6.77 -6.45
N ASN A 425 -7.47 6.34 -7.41
CA ASN A 425 -7.22 5.14 -8.20
C ASN A 425 -6.55 5.49 -9.54
N MET A 426 -5.94 4.49 -10.18
CA MET A 426 -5.44 4.65 -11.54
C MET A 426 -6.59 4.82 -12.51
N ASP A 427 -7.57 3.93 -12.43
CA ASP A 427 -8.87 3.95 -13.12
C ASP A 427 -9.90 3.18 -12.28
N ASP A 428 -11.13 3.01 -12.78
CA ASP A 428 -12.24 2.35 -12.07
C ASP A 428 -11.93 0.92 -11.61
N HIS A 429 -11.00 0.23 -12.25
CA HIS A 429 -10.69 -1.19 -12.00
C HIS A 429 -9.29 -1.42 -11.42
N ASN A 430 -8.43 -0.41 -11.48
CA ASN A 430 -7.03 -0.49 -11.05
C ASN A 430 -6.77 0.51 -9.94
N ARG A 431 -6.62 0.01 -8.73
CA ARG A 431 -6.39 0.83 -7.54
C ARG A 431 -4.92 1.17 -7.35
N VAL A 432 -4.64 2.25 -6.64
CA VAL A 432 -3.33 2.53 -6.07
C VAL A 432 -3.19 1.80 -4.74
N SER A 433 -2.11 1.06 -4.58
CA SER A 433 -1.83 0.33 -3.35
C SER A 433 -1.27 1.27 -2.27
N THR A 434 -1.88 1.28 -1.08
CA THR A 434 -1.31 1.95 0.12
C THR A 434 0.12 1.49 0.40
N THR A 435 0.42 0.22 0.15
CA THR A 435 1.77 -0.34 0.31
C THR A 435 2.75 0.29 -0.67
N ASP A 436 2.35 0.50 -1.93
CA ASP A 436 3.21 1.11 -2.95
C ASP A 436 3.43 2.59 -2.64
N ASN A 437 2.40 3.33 -2.25
CA ASN A 437 2.54 4.72 -1.84
C ASN A 437 3.56 4.88 -0.69
N ARG A 438 3.44 4.04 0.35
CA ARG A 438 4.38 4.03 1.47
C ARG A 438 5.80 3.62 1.05
N LEU A 439 5.93 2.71 0.10
CA LEU A 439 7.23 2.33 -0.45
C LEU A 439 7.90 3.49 -1.20
N LEU A 440 7.15 4.25 -2.00
CA LEU A 440 7.67 5.46 -2.65
C LEU A 440 8.16 6.49 -1.62
N ARG A 441 7.33 6.78 -0.59
CA ARG A 441 7.72 7.65 0.52
C ARG A 441 9.02 7.17 1.19
N ARG A 442 9.13 5.87 1.45
CA ARG A 442 10.28 5.26 2.10
C ARG A 442 11.54 5.34 1.26
N ILE A 443 11.46 5.04 -0.04
CA ILE A 443 12.61 5.11 -0.96
C ILE A 443 13.21 6.53 -0.93
N ILE A 444 12.37 7.56 -1.05
CA ILE A 444 12.81 8.95 -1.05
C ILE A 444 13.46 9.32 0.28
N ARG A 445 12.77 9.03 1.41
CA ARG A 445 13.27 9.33 2.75
C ARG A 445 14.59 8.62 3.04
N ASP A 446 14.65 7.30 2.83
CA ASP A 446 15.81 6.48 3.17
C ASP A 446 17.04 6.88 2.32
N ASN A 447 16.83 7.28 1.06
CA ASN A 447 17.89 7.84 0.22
C ASN A 447 18.39 9.19 0.77
N ARG A 448 17.46 10.11 1.08
CA ARG A 448 17.78 11.47 1.54
C ARG A 448 18.42 11.51 2.93
N THR A 449 17.89 10.74 3.89
CA THR A 449 18.27 10.87 5.32
C THR A 449 19.21 9.79 5.80
N ARG A 450 19.24 8.61 5.15
CA ARG A 450 19.99 7.44 5.57
C ARG A 450 21.07 7.03 4.57
N ASN A 451 21.15 7.73 3.43
CA ASN A 451 22.03 7.41 2.30
C ASN A 451 21.89 5.95 1.84
N TYR A 452 20.65 5.42 1.82
CA TYR A 452 20.37 4.07 1.33
C TYR A 452 20.09 4.10 -0.17
N SER A 453 20.62 3.09 -0.88
CA SER A 453 20.21 2.83 -2.26
C SER A 453 18.76 2.32 -2.29
N VAL A 454 18.14 2.41 -3.46
CA VAL A 454 16.81 1.83 -3.70
C VAL A 454 16.81 0.34 -3.41
N GLU A 455 17.85 -0.38 -3.87
CA GLU A 455 18.00 -1.83 -3.67
C GLU A 455 18.01 -2.18 -2.17
N LYS A 456 18.74 -1.42 -1.35
CA LYS A 456 18.79 -1.64 0.09
C LYS A 456 17.42 -1.43 0.74
N THR A 457 16.66 -0.44 0.28
CA THR A 457 15.30 -0.18 0.76
C THR A 457 14.34 -1.29 0.34
N LEU A 458 14.40 -1.74 -0.93
CA LEU A 458 13.58 -2.85 -1.45
C LEU A 458 13.89 -4.18 -0.74
N ALA A 459 15.17 -4.47 -0.48
CA ALA A 459 15.60 -5.63 0.28
C ALA A 459 14.99 -5.67 1.68
N ALA A 460 14.98 -4.53 2.38
CA ALA A 460 14.43 -4.42 3.73
C ALA A 460 12.89 -4.45 3.75
N TRP A 461 12.22 -4.08 2.64
CA TRP A 461 10.78 -3.84 2.61
C TRP A 461 9.93 -5.06 2.97
N SER A 462 10.32 -6.24 2.53
CA SER A 462 9.61 -7.49 2.86
C SER A 462 9.56 -7.73 4.37
N LYS A 463 10.69 -7.50 5.07
CA LYS A 463 10.81 -7.68 6.52
C LYS A 463 9.94 -6.65 7.27
N VAL A 464 9.97 -5.39 6.82
CA VAL A 464 9.09 -4.33 7.36
C VAL A 464 7.63 -4.74 7.24
N ARG A 465 7.19 -5.21 6.07
CA ARG A 465 5.81 -5.67 5.86
C ARG A 465 5.40 -6.83 6.78
N THR A 466 6.29 -7.79 6.97
CA THR A 466 6.05 -8.90 7.91
C THR A 466 5.94 -8.41 9.35
N GLY A 467 6.78 -7.46 9.75
CA GLY A 467 6.71 -6.82 11.07
C GLY A 467 5.40 -6.06 11.29
N GLU A 468 4.94 -5.31 10.29
CA GLU A 468 3.66 -4.58 10.34
C GLU A 468 2.47 -5.52 10.54
N GLU A 469 2.41 -6.61 9.77
CA GLU A 469 1.36 -7.64 9.87
C GLU A 469 1.31 -8.28 11.27
N LYS A 470 2.46 -8.45 11.91
CA LYS A 470 2.57 -9.14 13.19
C LYS A 470 2.44 -8.20 14.39
N TYR A 471 2.94 -6.97 14.29
CA TYR A 471 3.15 -6.13 15.47
C TYR A 471 2.40 -4.79 15.45
N ILE A 472 1.83 -4.37 14.30
CA ILE A 472 1.17 -3.06 14.17
C ILE A 472 -0.31 -3.21 13.86
N PHE A 473 -0.65 -3.90 12.77
CA PHE A 473 -2.05 -4.00 12.32
C PHE A 473 -3.00 -4.68 13.31
N PRO A 474 -2.57 -5.67 14.14
CA PRO A 474 -3.47 -6.25 15.16
C PRO A 474 -3.96 -5.24 16.21
N TYR A 475 -3.29 -4.09 16.34
CA TYR A 475 -3.63 -3.07 17.35
C TYR A 475 -4.25 -1.80 16.74
N GLN A 476 -4.54 -1.76 15.44
CA GLN A 476 -5.09 -0.58 14.78
C GLN A 476 -6.46 -0.16 15.34
N ASP A 477 -7.28 -1.14 15.74
CA ASP A 477 -8.62 -0.91 16.28
C ASP A 477 -8.62 -0.46 17.77
N GLU A 478 -7.45 -0.45 18.41
CA GLU A 478 -7.26 0.14 19.72
C GLU A 478 -7.28 1.68 19.69
N ALA A 479 -7.28 2.28 18.50
CA ALA A 479 -7.24 3.73 18.33
C ALA A 479 -8.60 4.38 18.62
N ASP A 480 -8.57 5.53 19.30
CA ASP A 480 -9.73 6.43 19.46
C ASP A 480 -10.00 7.23 18.18
N PHE A 481 -8.95 7.40 17.36
CA PHE A 481 -9.02 8.15 16.11
C PHE A 481 -8.07 7.59 15.07
N THR A 482 -8.58 7.38 13.85
CA THR A 482 -7.75 6.98 12.70
C THR A 482 -7.51 8.18 11.80
N MET A 483 -6.25 8.58 11.64
CA MET A 483 -5.82 9.69 10.81
C MET A 483 -5.33 9.19 9.46
N ASN A 484 -6.00 9.61 8.37
CA ASN A 484 -5.44 9.43 7.04
C ASN A 484 -4.42 10.53 6.74
N SER A 485 -3.17 10.16 6.51
CA SER A 485 -2.08 11.07 6.16
C SER A 485 -1.79 11.15 4.66
N ALA A 486 -2.59 10.48 3.82
CA ALA A 486 -2.45 10.61 2.37
C ALA A 486 -2.96 11.98 1.89
N LEU A 487 -2.37 12.45 0.81
CA LEU A 487 -2.79 13.66 0.10
C LEU A 487 -3.17 13.26 -1.34
N ILE A 488 -4.22 13.87 -1.87
CA ILE A 488 -4.73 13.53 -3.21
C ILE A 488 -3.65 13.71 -4.29
N TYR A 489 -2.83 14.72 -4.15
CA TYR A 489 -1.81 15.09 -5.15
C TYR A 489 -0.45 14.38 -4.95
N GLU A 490 -0.28 13.62 -3.86
CA GLU A 490 1.05 13.18 -3.41
C GLU A 490 1.79 12.27 -4.40
N ILE A 491 1.10 11.39 -5.13
CA ILE A 491 1.77 10.48 -6.08
C ILE A 491 2.49 11.27 -7.17
N GLY A 492 1.84 12.31 -7.70
CA GLY A 492 2.46 13.21 -8.68
C GLY A 492 3.65 13.99 -8.11
N ALA A 493 3.56 14.41 -6.85
CA ALA A 493 4.65 15.09 -6.15
C ALA A 493 5.82 14.14 -5.85
N LEU A 494 5.56 12.94 -5.31
CA LEU A 494 6.58 11.93 -5.04
C LEU A 494 7.29 11.46 -6.31
N LYS A 495 6.58 11.42 -7.45
CA LYS A 495 7.12 10.98 -8.74
C LYS A 495 8.39 11.74 -9.10
N THR A 496 8.43 13.05 -8.94
CA THR A 496 9.58 13.89 -9.30
C THR A 496 10.86 13.50 -8.55
N TYR A 497 10.72 12.94 -7.35
CA TYR A 497 11.85 12.55 -6.51
C TYR A 497 12.20 11.06 -6.65
N VAL A 498 11.19 10.19 -6.77
CA VAL A 498 11.43 8.75 -6.73
C VAL A 498 11.78 8.17 -8.10
N GLU A 499 11.28 8.74 -9.19
CA GLU A 499 11.51 8.23 -10.54
C GLU A 499 12.99 8.16 -10.91
N PRO A 500 13.82 9.21 -10.71
CA PRO A 500 15.26 9.13 -10.93
C PRO A 500 15.94 8.06 -10.07
N LEU A 501 15.51 7.90 -8.82
CA LEU A 501 16.06 6.90 -7.90
C LEU A 501 15.74 5.47 -8.39
N LEU A 502 14.53 5.22 -8.89
CA LEU A 502 14.15 3.92 -9.43
C LEU A 502 14.96 3.55 -10.69
N TYR A 503 15.30 4.51 -11.53
CA TYR A 503 16.17 4.28 -12.69
C TYR A 503 17.62 3.96 -12.31
N SER A 504 18.06 4.23 -11.08
CA SER A 504 19.41 3.87 -10.64
C SER A 504 19.61 2.38 -10.35
N VAL A 505 18.52 1.59 -10.31
CA VAL A 505 18.61 0.14 -10.06
C VAL A 505 19.17 -0.56 -11.30
N PRO A 506 20.32 -1.29 -11.18
CA PRO A 506 20.93 -1.97 -12.30
C PRO A 506 20.04 -3.07 -12.90
N TYR A 507 20.20 -3.34 -14.20
CA TYR A 507 19.41 -4.34 -14.91
C TYR A 507 19.58 -5.77 -14.37
N ASP A 508 20.74 -6.10 -13.87
CA ASP A 508 21.10 -7.40 -13.28
C ASP A 508 20.73 -7.52 -11.80
N SER A 509 20.20 -6.46 -11.20
CA SER A 509 19.74 -6.47 -9.82
C SER A 509 18.50 -7.35 -9.65
N PRO A 510 18.40 -8.14 -8.56
CA PRO A 510 17.19 -8.89 -8.23
C PRO A 510 15.97 -7.98 -7.93
N TYR A 511 16.19 -6.68 -7.77
CA TYR A 511 15.15 -5.67 -7.52
C TYR A 511 14.74 -4.88 -8.76
N TYR A 512 15.36 -5.17 -9.93
CA TYR A 512 15.08 -4.45 -11.16
C TYR A 512 13.60 -4.54 -11.58
N GLU A 513 13.00 -5.74 -11.52
CA GLU A 513 11.60 -5.94 -11.90
C GLU A 513 10.62 -5.16 -10.98
N GLU A 514 10.90 -5.09 -9.69
CA GLU A 514 10.07 -4.27 -8.78
C GLU A 514 10.24 -2.77 -9.04
N SER A 515 11.47 -2.33 -9.33
CA SER A 515 11.72 -0.94 -9.74
C SER A 515 10.98 -0.58 -11.03
N LYS A 516 11.06 -1.44 -12.04
CA LYS A 516 10.34 -1.30 -13.31
C LYS A 516 8.80 -1.28 -13.12
N ARG A 517 8.28 -2.12 -12.23
CA ARG A 517 6.86 -2.11 -11.87
C ARG A 517 6.43 -0.77 -11.30
N LEU A 518 7.20 -0.21 -10.37
CA LEU A 518 6.94 1.10 -9.78
C LEU A 518 7.04 2.22 -10.80
N LEU A 519 8.01 2.17 -11.72
CA LEU A 519 8.11 3.12 -12.84
C LEU A 519 6.89 3.06 -13.75
N ASN A 520 6.41 1.85 -14.09
CA ASN A 520 5.21 1.68 -14.90
C ASN A 520 3.95 2.23 -14.21
N PHE A 521 3.83 2.04 -12.89
CA PHE A 521 2.79 2.64 -12.07
C PHE A 521 2.85 4.18 -12.12
N LEU A 522 4.03 4.78 -11.92
CA LEU A 522 4.21 6.23 -11.90
C LEU A 522 3.95 6.91 -13.26
N ARG A 523 4.08 6.19 -14.37
CA ARG A 523 3.82 6.74 -15.74
C ARG A 523 2.40 7.28 -15.91
N ILE A 524 1.44 6.79 -15.12
CA ILE A 524 0.03 7.18 -15.21
C ILE A 524 -0.20 8.59 -14.65
N PHE A 525 0.65 9.04 -13.75
CA PHE A 525 0.53 10.32 -13.06
C PHE A 525 1.45 11.36 -13.70
N LEU A 526 0.94 12.57 -13.91
CA LEU A 526 1.77 13.71 -14.28
C LEU A 526 2.62 14.16 -13.09
N PRO A 527 3.85 14.63 -13.30
CA PRO A 527 4.70 15.16 -12.23
C PRO A 527 4.12 16.47 -11.68
N ILE A 528 4.22 16.66 -10.37
CA ILE A 528 3.78 17.86 -9.65
C ILE A 528 5.00 18.47 -8.97
N PRO A 529 5.37 19.72 -9.29
CA PRO A 529 6.44 20.44 -8.60
C PRO A 529 6.13 20.66 -7.12
N ALA A 530 7.19 20.68 -6.29
CA ALA A 530 7.03 20.82 -4.83
C ALA A 530 7.01 22.26 -4.33
N ASP A 531 7.09 23.25 -5.21
CA ASP A 531 7.28 24.67 -4.85
C ASP A 531 6.14 25.18 -3.96
N GLU A 532 4.90 24.83 -4.28
CA GLU A 532 3.72 25.28 -3.56
C GLU A 532 3.31 24.36 -2.39
N ILE A 533 4.02 23.24 -2.18
CA ILE A 533 3.74 22.35 -1.05
C ILE A 533 4.20 23.05 0.24
N PRO A 534 3.31 23.26 1.22
CA PRO A 534 3.64 23.93 2.48
C PRO A 534 4.83 23.28 3.20
N LYS A 535 5.59 24.06 3.96
CA LYS A 535 6.75 23.55 4.70
C LYS A 535 6.37 22.65 5.87
N ASP A 536 5.15 22.76 6.37
CA ASP A 536 4.59 21.92 7.42
C ASP A 536 3.78 20.71 6.88
N SER A 537 3.74 20.52 5.54
CA SER A 537 3.12 19.36 4.92
C SER A 537 3.77 18.05 5.37
N VAL A 538 2.95 17.00 5.55
CA VAL A 538 3.43 15.65 5.83
C VAL A 538 4.37 15.13 4.74
N LEU A 539 4.22 15.56 3.49
CA LEU A 539 5.11 15.15 2.40
C LEU A 539 6.55 15.64 2.59
N ARG A 540 6.75 16.75 3.29
CA ARG A 540 8.08 17.29 3.55
C ARG A 540 8.95 16.36 4.41
N GLU A 541 8.35 15.47 5.20
CA GLU A 541 9.08 14.38 5.87
C GLU A 541 9.87 13.54 4.86
N PHE A 542 9.33 13.34 3.68
CA PHE A 542 9.94 12.50 2.65
C PHE A 542 10.77 13.31 1.67
N ILE A 543 10.19 14.32 1.04
CA ILE A 543 10.83 15.11 -0.02
C ILE A 543 11.80 16.19 0.50
N GLY A 544 11.80 16.48 1.80
CA GLY A 544 12.68 17.48 2.40
C GLY A 544 12.15 18.92 2.38
N ASN A 545 12.98 19.84 2.83
CA ASN A 545 12.66 21.28 2.97
C ASN A 545 11.44 21.55 3.85
N GLY A 546 11.17 20.70 4.85
CA GLY A 546 10.15 20.90 5.87
C GLY A 546 10.60 21.87 6.96
N CYS A 547 9.64 22.40 7.74
CA CYS A 547 9.92 23.23 8.91
C CYS A 547 10.19 22.40 10.17
N PHE A 548 9.88 21.11 10.17
CA PHE A 548 10.17 20.19 11.26
C PHE A 548 11.51 19.50 10.96
N HIS A 549 12.54 19.88 11.70
CA HIS A 549 13.87 19.26 11.60
C HIS A 549 13.91 17.98 12.45
N ASP A 550 14.57 16.95 11.94
CA ASP A 550 14.87 15.71 12.67
C ASP A 550 15.99 15.94 13.69
#